data_fcc9cc0afbed18e27910fa189753bd24
#
_entry.id   fcc9cc0afbed18e27910fa189753bd24
#
_cell.length_a   1.000
_cell.length_b   1.000
_cell.length_c   1.000
_cell.angle_alpha   90.00
_cell.angle_beta   90.00
_cell.angle_gamma   90.00
#
_symmetry.space_group_name_H-M   'P 1'
#
loop_
_entity.id
_entity.type
_entity.pdbx_description
1 polymer ?
#
loop_
_entity_poly.entity_id
_entity_poly.type
_entity_poly.pdbx_seq_one_letter_code
_entity_poly.pdbx_strand_id
1 'polypeptide(L)'
;KSLSKLGDAYKPSLELNIKSAIRDSGSTTKVSNKKRAVNGRGDIILYKNNEPHSVIEVKNGVDRLDKIAQDIERIIYILNKEKSSTTWKNGIMAFFMDIDLLEKESRNIENELEEKILGLFDEVQKDKEFSKYIRDCHYEIKSEQPYKIDDNKKRVWAWSPVCFTFS
;
A
#
# COMPACT_ATOMS: atom_id res chain seq x y z
N LYS A 1 0.39 -15.13 -3.70
CA LYS A 1 0.38 -15.50 -5.14
C LYS A 1 1.56 -14.79 -5.79
N SER A 2 2.51 -15.54 -6.39
CA SER A 2 3.72 -14.95 -6.95
C SER A 2 3.41 -14.09 -8.18
N LEU A 3 4.25 -13.10 -8.46
CA LEU A 3 4.20 -12.25 -9.65
C LEU A 3 4.20 -13.06 -10.98
N SER A 4 4.68 -14.31 -10.93
CA SER A 4 4.63 -15.24 -12.07
C SER A 4 3.22 -15.57 -12.59
N LYS A 5 2.17 -15.28 -11.83
CA LYS A 5 0.77 -15.46 -12.25
C LYS A 5 0.16 -14.26 -12.98
N LEU A 6 0.87 -13.16 -13.11
CA LEU A 6 0.38 -11.97 -13.84
C LEU A 6 0.38 -12.14 -15.36
N GLY A 7 0.92 -13.25 -15.88
CA GLY A 7 1.05 -13.50 -17.31
C GLY A 7 2.07 -12.57 -17.99
N ASP A 8 2.42 -12.86 -19.24
CA ASP A 8 3.41 -12.11 -20.02
C ASP A 8 3.01 -10.66 -20.33
N ALA A 9 1.76 -10.30 -20.03
CA ALA A 9 1.21 -8.96 -20.30
C ALA A 9 1.72 -7.88 -19.32
N TYR A 10 2.20 -8.26 -18.13
CA TYR A 10 2.67 -7.32 -17.12
C TYR A 10 4.15 -7.52 -16.80
N LYS A 11 4.91 -6.43 -16.85
CA LYS A 11 6.33 -6.41 -16.51
C LYS A 11 6.56 -5.51 -15.30
N PRO A 12 7.07 -6.02 -14.16
CA PRO A 12 7.43 -5.18 -13.02
C PRO A 12 8.77 -4.48 -13.27
N SER A 13 8.84 -3.21 -12.86
CA SER A 13 10.09 -2.46 -12.73
C SER A 13 10.21 -2.00 -11.28
N LEU A 14 11.36 -2.27 -10.66
CA LEU A 14 11.62 -1.95 -9.26
C LEU A 14 12.33 -0.60 -9.15
N GLU A 15 12.02 0.15 -8.10
CA GLU A 15 12.67 1.42 -7.75
C GLU A 15 12.79 2.42 -8.91
N LEU A 16 11.79 2.47 -9.78
CA LEU A 16 11.81 3.35 -10.94
C LEU A 16 11.53 4.80 -10.53
N ASN A 17 12.29 5.72 -11.12
CA ASN A 17 12.03 7.14 -10.95
C ASN A 17 10.63 7.54 -11.44
N ILE A 18 9.82 8.11 -10.56
CA ILE A 18 8.42 8.48 -10.85
C ILE A 18 8.32 9.44 -12.06
N LYS A 19 9.25 10.39 -12.21
CA LYS A 19 9.24 11.32 -13.36
C LYS A 19 9.47 10.58 -14.69
N SER A 20 10.30 9.56 -14.69
CA SER A 20 10.53 8.73 -15.89
C SER A 20 9.27 7.96 -16.22
N ALA A 21 8.67 7.29 -15.23
CA ALA A 21 7.43 6.55 -15.42
C ALA A 21 6.26 7.43 -15.90
N ILE A 22 6.12 8.66 -15.38
CA ILE A 22 5.12 9.61 -15.87
C ILE A 22 5.37 10.00 -17.33
N ARG A 23 6.63 10.19 -17.75
CA ARG A 23 6.96 10.43 -19.16
C ARG A 23 6.61 9.25 -20.05
N ASP A 24 6.96 8.05 -19.61
CA ASP A 24 6.68 6.80 -20.33
C ASP A 24 5.18 6.55 -20.51
N SER A 25 4.33 7.11 -19.64
CA SER A 25 2.87 7.03 -19.75
C SER A 25 2.26 7.96 -20.81
N GLY A 26 3.09 8.67 -21.57
CA GLY A 26 2.60 9.63 -22.58
C GLY A 26 2.08 10.95 -22.00
N SER A 27 2.20 11.16 -20.67
CA SER A 27 1.75 12.40 -20.05
C SER A 27 2.54 13.61 -20.55
N THR A 28 1.84 14.56 -21.14
CA THR A 28 2.38 15.84 -21.62
C THR A 28 2.52 16.88 -20.50
N THR A 29 2.02 16.58 -19.31
CA THR A 29 2.00 17.54 -18.19
C THR A 29 3.40 17.81 -17.68
N LYS A 30 3.76 19.09 -17.57
CA LYS A 30 4.99 19.49 -16.87
C LYS A 30 4.95 19.01 -15.42
N VAL A 31 5.80 18.06 -15.09
CA VAL A 31 5.96 17.57 -13.73
C VAL A 31 6.49 18.71 -12.88
N SER A 32 5.67 19.26 -11.99
CA SER A 32 6.07 20.33 -11.10
C SER A 32 7.20 19.84 -10.17
N ASN A 33 8.37 20.47 -10.25
CA ASN A 33 9.49 20.16 -9.37
C ASN A 33 9.24 20.49 -7.88
N LYS A 34 8.13 21.16 -7.57
CA LYS A 34 7.81 21.65 -6.22
C LYS A 34 7.10 20.61 -5.33
N LYS A 35 6.54 19.53 -5.89
CA LYS A 35 5.88 18.51 -5.07
C LYS A 35 6.87 17.39 -4.71
N ARG A 36 7.09 17.15 -3.42
CA ARG A 36 7.89 16.05 -2.85
C ARG A 36 7.51 14.68 -3.43
N ALA A 37 6.22 14.48 -3.68
CA ALA A 37 5.67 13.24 -4.24
C ALA A 37 6.32 12.78 -5.56
N VAL A 38 6.88 13.69 -6.36
CA VAL A 38 7.41 13.37 -7.70
C VAL A 38 8.91 13.11 -7.71
N ASN A 39 9.62 13.50 -6.67
CA ASN A 39 11.08 13.41 -6.62
C ASN A 39 11.58 12.04 -6.10
N GLY A 40 10.67 11.11 -5.82
CA GLY A 40 10.97 9.77 -5.31
C GLY A 40 11.07 8.71 -6.41
N ARG A 41 11.35 7.50 -5.95
CA ARG A 41 11.19 6.27 -6.73
C ARG A 41 9.89 5.60 -6.28
N GLY A 42 9.16 5.02 -7.22
CA GLY A 42 8.10 4.07 -6.90
C GLY A 42 8.74 2.71 -6.61
N ASP A 43 8.30 2.03 -5.58
CA ASP A 43 8.88 0.75 -5.20
C ASP A 43 8.69 -0.28 -6.31
N ILE A 44 7.48 -0.38 -6.87
CA ILE A 44 7.18 -1.26 -8.00
C ILE A 44 6.27 -0.53 -8.99
N ILE A 45 6.64 -0.54 -10.25
CA ILE A 45 5.78 -0.08 -11.34
C ILE A 45 5.48 -1.27 -12.25
N LEU A 46 4.19 -1.51 -12.48
CA LEU A 46 3.74 -2.53 -13.42
C LEU A 46 3.49 -1.89 -14.77
N TYR A 47 4.18 -2.39 -15.77
CA TYR A 47 3.97 -2.05 -17.18
C TYR A 47 3.05 -3.06 -17.83
N LYS A 48 2.11 -2.58 -18.65
CA LYS A 48 1.25 -3.38 -19.53
C LYS A 48 1.46 -2.90 -20.96
N ASN A 49 1.81 -3.80 -21.87
CA ASN A 49 2.14 -3.46 -23.26
C ASN A 49 3.24 -2.39 -23.40
N ASN A 50 4.25 -2.44 -22.54
CA ASN A 50 5.34 -1.46 -22.40
C ASN A 50 4.95 -0.06 -21.93
N GLU A 51 3.73 0.13 -21.45
CA GLU A 51 3.26 1.39 -20.84
C GLU A 51 3.04 1.23 -19.33
N PRO A 52 3.38 2.23 -18.50
CA PRO A 52 3.11 2.19 -17.07
C PRO A 52 1.60 2.05 -16.82
N HIS A 53 1.22 1.07 -16.01
CA HIS A 53 -0.17 0.75 -15.74
C HIS A 53 -0.55 0.92 -14.27
N SER A 54 0.30 0.47 -13.37
CA SER A 54 0.03 0.53 -11.92
C SER A 54 1.29 0.89 -11.15
N VAL A 55 1.12 1.63 -10.05
CA VAL A 55 2.16 1.89 -9.06
C VAL A 55 1.84 1.17 -7.76
N ILE A 56 2.84 0.56 -7.15
CA ILE A 56 2.75 -0.12 -5.86
C ILE A 56 3.83 0.49 -4.96
N GLU A 57 3.41 1.01 -3.83
CA GLU A 57 4.28 1.44 -2.74
C GLU A 57 4.21 0.39 -1.64
N VAL A 58 5.36 0.06 -1.04
CA VAL A 58 5.49 -0.99 -0.04
C VAL A 58 6.04 -0.42 1.26
N LYS A 59 5.41 -0.75 2.38
CA LYS A 59 5.84 -0.27 3.71
C LYS A 59 5.84 -1.40 4.72
N ASN A 60 6.78 -1.35 5.63
CA ASN A 60 6.84 -2.28 6.76
C ASN A 60 6.40 -1.57 8.05
N GLY A 61 5.74 -2.30 8.95
CA GLY A 61 5.41 -1.84 10.30
C GLY A 61 4.49 -0.62 10.33
N VAL A 62 3.37 -0.68 9.60
CA VAL A 62 2.36 0.37 9.57
C VAL A 62 1.33 0.16 10.66
N ASP A 63 1.12 1.16 11.49
CA ASP A 63 0.15 1.18 12.58
C ASP A 63 -0.71 2.47 12.60
N ARG A 64 -0.37 3.46 11.75
CA ARG A 64 -1.00 4.78 11.70
C ARG A 64 -0.94 5.36 10.29
N LEU A 65 -1.92 6.23 9.98
CA LEU A 65 -2.04 6.87 8.67
C LEU A 65 -0.81 7.72 8.29
N ASP A 66 -0.22 8.43 9.25
CA ASP A 66 0.93 9.31 8.99
C ASP A 66 2.16 8.57 8.42
N LYS A 67 2.29 7.27 8.68
CA LYS A 67 3.36 6.44 8.12
C LYS A 67 3.22 6.16 6.62
N ILE A 68 1.99 6.19 6.10
CA ILE A 68 1.68 5.88 4.69
C ILE A 68 1.10 7.07 3.93
N ALA A 69 0.73 8.15 4.59
CA ALA A 69 0.06 9.29 3.97
C ALA A 69 0.85 9.88 2.79
N GLN A 70 2.16 10.03 2.93
CA GLN A 70 3.02 10.57 1.87
C GLN A 70 3.08 9.63 0.64
N ASP A 71 3.06 8.32 0.87
CA ASP A 71 3.07 7.33 -0.21
C ASP A 71 1.71 7.28 -0.91
N ILE A 72 0.61 7.41 -0.15
CA ILE A 72 -0.74 7.58 -0.71
C ILE A 72 -0.84 8.86 -1.54
N GLU A 73 -0.33 9.99 -1.05
CA GLU A 73 -0.27 11.24 -1.83
C GLU A 73 0.46 11.06 -3.15
N ARG A 74 1.55 10.29 -3.16
CA ARG A 74 2.31 9.97 -4.37
C ARG A 74 1.49 9.14 -5.34
N ILE A 75 0.81 8.10 -4.86
CA ILE A 75 -0.10 7.28 -5.67
C ILE A 75 -1.18 8.15 -6.30
N ILE A 76 -1.86 8.96 -5.50
CA ILE A 76 -2.94 9.85 -5.98
C ILE A 76 -2.41 10.87 -6.97
N TYR A 77 -1.21 11.42 -6.73
CA TYR A 77 -0.59 12.34 -7.67
C TYR A 77 -0.36 11.70 -9.04
N ILE A 78 0.07 10.44 -9.08
CA ILE A 78 0.28 9.68 -10.32
C ILE A 78 -1.07 9.45 -11.03
N LEU A 79 -2.07 8.99 -10.30
CA LEU A 79 -3.41 8.71 -10.84
C LEU A 79 -4.13 9.97 -11.35
N ASN A 80 -3.84 11.12 -10.73
CA ASN A 80 -4.46 12.41 -11.08
C ASN A 80 -3.83 13.09 -12.31
N LYS A 81 -2.72 12.56 -12.81
CA LYS A 81 -2.04 13.12 -13.97
C LYS A 81 -2.81 12.81 -15.25
N GLU A 82 -3.74 13.72 -15.54
CA GLU A 82 -4.53 13.85 -16.75
C GLU A 82 -5.38 12.64 -17.20
N LYS A 83 -6.64 12.74 -16.86
CA LYS A 83 -7.69 11.76 -17.14
C LYS A 83 -7.87 11.37 -18.63
N SER A 84 -7.25 12.07 -19.57
CA SER A 84 -7.52 11.86 -21.00
C SER A 84 -6.43 11.13 -21.78
N SER A 85 -5.20 11.04 -21.27
CA SER A 85 -4.08 10.44 -22.00
C SER A 85 -3.15 9.53 -21.19
N THR A 86 -3.41 9.35 -19.90
CA THR A 86 -2.54 8.53 -19.07
C THR A 86 -2.92 7.05 -19.09
N THR A 87 -1.93 6.18 -19.13
CA THR A 87 -2.08 4.72 -19.06
C THR A 87 -2.22 4.22 -17.62
N TRP A 88 -2.00 5.08 -16.62
CA TRP A 88 -2.16 4.74 -15.20
C TRP A 88 -3.61 4.40 -14.85
N LYS A 89 -3.82 3.24 -14.23
CA LYS A 89 -5.16 2.74 -13.88
C LYS A 89 -5.33 2.51 -12.39
N ASN A 90 -4.28 2.01 -11.73
CA ASN A 90 -4.38 1.61 -10.33
C ASN A 90 -3.16 2.05 -9.54
N GLY A 91 -3.39 2.36 -8.28
CA GLY A 91 -2.37 2.49 -7.27
C GLY A 91 -2.61 1.48 -6.15
N ILE A 92 -1.55 0.99 -5.55
CA ILE A 92 -1.61 0.04 -4.43
C ILE A 92 -0.66 0.52 -3.35
N MET A 93 -1.19 0.68 -2.13
CA MET A 93 -0.40 0.81 -0.92
C MET A 93 -0.37 -0.55 -0.24
N ALA A 94 0.75 -1.24 -0.32
CA ALA A 94 0.95 -2.54 0.30
C ALA A 94 1.79 -2.37 1.57
N PHE A 95 1.35 -2.97 2.68
CA PHE A 95 2.10 -2.89 3.92
C PHE A 95 1.88 -4.11 4.82
N PHE A 96 2.70 -4.20 5.84
CA PHE A 96 2.61 -5.22 6.87
C PHE A 96 2.15 -4.57 8.16
N MET A 97 1.15 -5.15 8.80
CA MET A 97 0.67 -4.76 10.13
C MET A 97 0.70 -5.95 11.06
N ASP A 98 1.12 -5.72 12.29
CA ASP A 98 1.15 -6.76 13.31
C ASP A 98 0.77 -6.20 14.68
N ILE A 99 0.41 -7.11 15.56
CA ILE A 99 0.23 -6.87 17.00
C ILE A 99 0.84 -8.02 17.80
N ASP A 100 1.38 -7.67 18.96
CA ASP A 100 2.00 -8.59 19.91
C ASP A 100 1.52 -8.24 21.32
N LEU A 101 0.74 -9.12 21.93
CA LEU A 101 0.06 -8.91 23.22
C LEU A 101 0.41 -9.99 24.23
N LEU A 102 0.29 -9.67 25.53
CA LEU A 102 0.31 -10.71 26.55
C LEU A 102 -0.92 -11.61 26.41
N GLU A 103 -0.73 -12.95 26.52
CA GLU A 103 -1.81 -13.93 26.35
C GLU A 103 -3.05 -13.60 27.22
N LYS A 104 -2.84 -13.14 28.45
CA LYS A 104 -3.92 -12.74 29.35
C LYS A 104 -4.68 -11.47 28.95
N GLU A 105 -4.11 -10.65 28.10
CA GLU A 105 -4.71 -9.38 27.62
C GLU A 105 -5.43 -9.58 26.30
N SER A 106 -5.08 -10.61 25.55
CA SER A 106 -5.68 -10.92 24.27
C SER A 106 -6.83 -11.93 24.45
N ARG A 107 -8.07 -11.48 24.24
CA ARG A 107 -9.24 -12.39 24.15
C ARG A 107 -9.39 -12.96 22.75
N ASN A 108 -9.06 -12.18 21.72
CA ASN A 108 -9.07 -12.58 20.32
C ASN A 108 -8.15 -11.64 19.52
N ILE A 109 -6.89 -12.03 19.43
CA ILE A 109 -5.85 -11.21 18.79
C ILE A 109 -6.12 -10.95 17.31
N GLU A 110 -6.76 -11.89 16.62
CA GLU A 110 -7.08 -11.74 15.20
C GLU A 110 -8.12 -10.63 15.00
N ASN A 111 -9.17 -10.59 15.83
CA ASN A 111 -10.17 -9.52 15.79
C ASN A 111 -9.56 -8.16 16.14
N GLU A 112 -8.64 -8.11 17.11
CA GLU A 112 -7.97 -6.85 17.48
C GLU A 112 -7.10 -6.33 16.33
N LEU A 113 -6.43 -7.21 15.59
CA LEU A 113 -5.68 -6.83 14.40
C LEU A 113 -6.63 -6.37 13.28
N GLU A 114 -7.74 -7.09 13.07
CA GLU A 114 -8.75 -6.72 12.08
C GLU A 114 -9.34 -5.34 12.35
N GLU A 115 -9.70 -5.04 13.60
CA GLU A 115 -10.20 -3.72 14.00
C GLU A 115 -9.18 -2.61 13.71
N LYS A 116 -7.89 -2.86 13.94
CA LYS A 116 -6.84 -1.89 13.60
C LYS A 116 -6.71 -1.67 12.10
N ILE A 117 -6.76 -2.74 11.29
CA ILE A 117 -6.70 -2.65 9.82
C ILE A 117 -7.89 -1.85 9.30
N LEU A 118 -9.11 -2.20 9.73
CA LEU A 118 -10.33 -1.52 9.32
C LEU A 118 -10.39 -0.08 9.83
N GLY A 119 -9.90 0.18 11.03
CA GLY A 119 -9.77 1.53 11.57
C GLY A 119 -8.85 2.42 10.73
N LEU A 120 -7.70 1.90 10.31
CA LEU A 120 -6.79 2.61 9.42
C LEU A 120 -7.42 2.86 8.03
N PHE A 121 -8.14 1.87 7.49
CA PHE A 121 -8.86 2.02 6.22
C PHE A 121 -9.93 3.11 6.32
N ASP A 122 -10.68 3.12 7.41
CA ASP A 122 -11.67 4.15 7.75
C ASP A 122 -11.06 5.56 7.83
N GLU A 123 -9.86 5.70 8.41
CA GLU A 123 -9.14 6.98 8.45
C GLU A 123 -8.81 7.47 7.03
N VAL A 124 -8.34 6.58 6.15
CA VAL A 124 -8.08 6.90 4.74
C VAL A 124 -9.36 7.29 4.01
N GLN A 125 -10.47 6.60 4.27
CA GLN A 125 -11.78 6.92 3.68
C GLN A 125 -12.36 8.25 4.16
N LYS A 126 -12.05 8.68 5.37
CA LYS A 126 -12.50 9.97 5.94
C LYS A 126 -11.65 11.15 5.49
N ASP A 127 -10.44 10.92 5.00
CA ASP A 127 -9.59 11.98 4.44
C ASP A 127 -10.21 12.52 3.16
N LYS A 128 -10.34 13.86 3.06
CA LYS A 128 -11.04 14.53 1.95
C LYS A 128 -10.36 14.36 0.60
N GLU A 129 -9.06 14.12 0.58
CA GLU A 129 -8.30 13.93 -0.65
C GLU A 129 -8.22 12.46 -1.02
N PHE A 130 -7.98 11.57 -0.05
CA PHE A 130 -7.81 10.15 -0.28
C PHE A 130 -9.10 9.43 -0.63
N SER A 131 -10.22 9.83 0.01
CA SER A 131 -11.55 9.22 -0.16
C SER A 131 -12.05 9.17 -1.61
N LYS A 132 -11.56 10.08 -2.46
CA LYS A 132 -11.95 10.13 -3.88
C LYS A 132 -11.36 8.99 -4.71
N TYR A 133 -10.24 8.42 -4.25
CA TYR A 133 -9.43 7.47 -4.99
C TYR A 133 -9.42 6.09 -4.38
N ILE A 134 -9.54 5.97 -3.05
CA ILE A 134 -9.52 4.66 -2.38
C ILE A 134 -10.73 3.84 -2.79
N ARG A 135 -10.51 2.52 -3.01
CA ARG A 135 -11.53 1.57 -3.47
C ARG A 135 -11.73 0.43 -2.50
N ASP A 136 -10.69 -0.32 -2.22
CA ASP A 136 -10.79 -1.56 -1.46
C ASP A 136 -9.64 -1.71 -0.46
N CYS A 137 -9.91 -2.51 0.59
CA CYS A 137 -8.93 -3.01 1.54
C CYS A 137 -8.90 -4.55 1.45
N HIS A 138 -7.73 -5.10 1.18
CA HIS A 138 -7.49 -6.54 1.16
C HIS A 138 -6.49 -6.91 2.23
N TYR A 139 -6.79 -7.94 3.03
CA TYR A 139 -5.91 -8.44 4.07
C TYR A 139 -6.11 -9.94 4.30
N GLU A 140 -5.13 -10.59 4.93
CA GLU A 140 -5.20 -11.99 5.35
C GLU A 140 -4.52 -12.12 6.71
N ILE A 141 -5.31 -12.24 7.77
CA ILE A 141 -4.79 -12.33 9.13
C ILE A 141 -4.26 -13.73 9.39
N LYS A 142 -3.09 -13.78 10.04
CA LYS A 142 -2.48 -14.99 10.57
C LYS A 142 -2.08 -14.76 12.00
N SER A 143 -2.19 -15.79 12.81
CA SER A 143 -1.76 -15.78 14.20
C SER A 143 -0.88 -16.98 14.50
N GLU A 144 0.00 -16.82 15.48
CA GLU A 144 0.82 -17.90 15.98
C GLU A 144 0.37 -18.33 17.37
N GLN A 145 0.62 -19.61 17.70
CA GLN A 145 0.39 -20.13 19.03
C GLN A 145 1.19 -19.35 20.07
N PRO A 146 0.68 -19.18 21.31
CA PRO A 146 1.35 -18.45 22.36
C PRO A 146 2.79 -18.95 22.57
N TYR A 147 3.73 -18.04 22.53
CA TYR A 147 5.15 -18.35 22.81
C TYR A 147 5.60 -17.81 24.18
N LYS A 148 6.52 -18.53 24.82
CA LYS A 148 7.06 -18.13 26.12
C LYS A 148 8.15 -17.06 25.94
N ILE A 149 8.08 -16.00 26.76
CA ILE A 149 9.17 -15.04 26.92
C ILE A 149 9.98 -15.40 28.17
N ASP A 150 9.27 -15.74 29.26
CA ASP A 150 9.83 -16.20 30.53
C ASP A 150 8.86 -17.21 31.17
N ASP A 151 9.22 -17.78 32.33
CA ASP A 151 8.44 -18.83 32.98
C ASP A 151 7.00 -18.43 33.33
N ASN A 152 6.69 -17.14 33.39
CA ASN A 152 5.40 -16.61 33.81
C ASN A 152 4.69 -15.75 32.74
N LYS A 153 5.30 -15.53 31.58
CA LYS A 153 4.75 -14.64 30.54
C LYS A 153 4.74 -15.32 29.18
N LYS A 154 3.55 -15.45 28.65
CA LYS A 154 3.34 -15.83 27.26
C LYS A 154 2.79 -14.65 26.48
N ARG A 155 3.21 -14.54 25.23
CA ARG A 155 2.67 -13.59 24.26
C ARG A 155 1.99 -14.32 23.14
N VAL A 156 1.07 -13.64 22.52
CA VAL A 156 0.42 -14.03 21.28
C VAL A 156 0.72 -12.98 20.22
N TRP A 157 0.94 -13.42 19.01
CA TRP A 157 1.28 -12.56 17.89
C TRP A 157 0.34 -12.83 16.73
N ALA A 158 -0.18 -11.75 16.14
CA ALA A 158 -0.94 -11.82 14.90
C ALA A 158 -0.41 -10.79 13.91
N TRP A 159 -0.49 -11.12 12.63
CA TRP A 159 0.02 -10.28 11.57
C TRP A 159 -0.78 -10.42 10.27
N SER A 160 -0.70 -9.42 9.42
CA SER A 160 -1.37 -9.42 8.12
C SER A 160 -0.60 -8.63 7.08
N PRO A 161 -0.42 -9.14 5.86
CA PRO A 161 -0.21 -8.31 4.69
C PRO A 161 -1.52 -7.58 4.39
N VAL A 162 -1.43 -6.27 4.17
CA VAL A 162 -2.58 -5.40 3.87
C VAL A 162 -2.32 -4.66 2.58
N CYS A 163 -3.34 -4.52 1.74
CA CYS A 163 -3.29 -3.75 0.50
C CYS A 163 -4.50 -2.81 0.41
N PHE A 164 -4.24 -1.51 0.34
CA PHE A 164 -5.25 -0.52 -0.06
C PHE A 164 -5.11 -0.27 -1.56
N THR A 165 -6.24 -0.28 -2.27
CA THR A 165 -6.28 -0.04 -3.71
C THR A 165 -6.88 1.33 -4.02
N PHE A 166 -6.33 1.99 -5.04
CA PHE A 166 -6.71 3.34 -5.49
C PHE A 166 -6.93 3.35 -7.00
N SER A 167 -7.94 4.11 -7.47
CA SER A 167 -8.19 4.34 -8.89
C SER A 167 -8.94 5.65 -9.18
#